data_27df9af05838c84c7b1370451958ed43
#
_entry.id   27df9af05838c84c7b1370451958ed43
#
_cell.length_a   1.000
_cell.length_b   1.000
_cell.length_c   1.000
_cell.angle_alpha   90.00
_cell.angle_beta   90.00
_cell.angle_gamma   90.00
#
_symmetry.space_group_name_H-M   'P 1'
#
loop_
_entity.id
_entity.type
_entity.pdbx_description
1 polymer ?
#
loop_
_entity_poly.entity_id
_entity_poly.type
_entity_poly.pdbx_seq_one_letter_code
_entity_poly.pdbx_strand_id
1 'polypeptide(L)'
;RLSLVGSEMCIRDSLCLYLVTSLLVNDFYKVPITVAFLASSCYAIAITRGLNLEQRIYQFSVGASNKNIMLMVWIFILAGAFAQSAKQMGAIDATVNLTLHILPDNLLLAGIFIAACFISLSIGTSVGTIVALTPVAVGLAEKTGIDLPYMVAIVVGGSFFGDNLSFISDTTIASTKTQDCVMRDKFRVNFMIVVPAALIILGIYIFQGLSVSAPPQVQTIEWIKVIPYLIVLGTAVAGVNVMLVLLLGILSTGIIGIYTGTAFFDWFGAMGTGITGMGELIIITLLAGGMLETCLLYTSRAHETKANLVC
;
A
#
# COMPACT_ATOMS: atom_id res chain seq x y z
N ARG A 1 21.76 2.62 -15.00
CA ARG A 1 21.66 3.73 -14.03
C ARG A 1 20.87 4.94 -14.55
N LEU A 2 20.98 5.31 -15.83
CA LEU A 2 20.32 6.50 -16.40
C LEU A 2 18.85 6.26 -16.82
N SER A 3 18.44 5.02 -17.09
CA SER A 3 17.05 4.67 -17.42
C SER A 3 16.10 4.80 -16.21
N LEU A 4 16.58 4.45 -15.00
CA LEU A 4 15.82 4.62 -13.76
C LEU A 4 15.57 6.10 -13.44
N VAL A 5 16.56 6.99 -13.66
CA VAL A 5 16.43 8.43 -13.42
C VAL A 5 15.35 9.07 -14.31
N GLY A 6 15.22 8.61 -15.57
CA GLY A 6 14.19 9.14 -16.48
C GLY A 6 12.77 8.74 -16.10
N SER A 7 12.56 7.53 -15.60
CA SER A 7 11.25 7.06 -15.16
C SER A 7 10.78 7.73 -13.87
N GLU A 8 11.70 7.95 -12.93
CA GLU A 8 11.41 8.69 -11.69
C GLU A 8 11.04 10.15 -11.98
N MET A 9 11.64 10.77 -12.99
CA MET A 9 11.31 12.15 -13.38
C MET A 9 9.85 12.32 -13.79
N CYS A 10 9.29 11.42 -14.58
CA CYS A 10 7.90 11.55 -15.06
C CYS A 10 6.86 11.40 -13.94
N ILE A 11 7.05 10.45 -13.02
CA ILE A 11 6.18 10.31 -11.84
C ILE A 11 6.33 11.53 -10.93
N ARG A 12 7.56 11.99 -10.71
CA ARG A 12 7.84 13.19 -9.92
C ARG A 12 7.19 14.43 -10.55
N ASP A 13 7.22 14.59 -11.87
CA ASP A 13 6.61 15.70 -12.56
C ASP A 13 5.09 15.69 -12.41
N SER A 14 4.44 14.51 -12.42
CA SER A 14 3.01 14.34 -12.15
C SER A 14 2.66 14.74 -10.71
N LEU A 15 3.47 14.31 -9.74
CA LEU A 15 3.30 14.69 -8.34
C LEU A 15 3.56 16.19 -8.12
N CYS A 16 4.57 16.76 -8.79
CA CYS A 16 4.83 18.19 -8.75
C CYS A 16 3.67 18.99 -9.36
N LEU A 17 3.10 18.56 -10.49
CA LEU A 17 1.93 19.18 -11.09
C LEU A 17 0.74 19.17 -10.12
N TYR A 18 0.46 18.03 -9.49
CA TYR A 18 -0.60 17.91 -8.49
C TYR A 18 -0.32 18.84 -7.29
N LEU A 19 0.89 18.82 -6.75
CA LEU A 19 1.26 19.63 -5.59
C LEU A 19 1.17 21.13 -5.89
N VAL A 20 1.70 21.58 -7.03
CA VAL A 20 1.65 23.00 -7.43
C VAL A 20 0.21 23.44 -7.64
N THR A 21 -0.62 22.66 -8.34
CA THR A 21 -2.03 23.00 -8.56
C THR A 21 -2.81 23.03 -7.26
N SER A 22 -2.57 22.08 -6.35
CA SER A 22 -3.22 22.03 -5.03
C SER A 22 -2.85 23.20 -4.14
N LEU A 23 -1.57 23.62 -4.16
CA LEU A 23 -1.09 24.79 -3.42
C LEU A 23 -1.65 26.10 -3.99
N LEU A 24 -1.74 26.23 -5.32
CA LEU A 24 -2.33 27.42 -5.96
C LEU A 24 -3.81 27.58 -5.62
N VAL A 25 -4.52 26.47 -5.50
CA VAL A 25 -5.95 26.46 -5.16
C VAL A 25 -6.16 26.46 -3.64
N ASN A 26 -5.10 26.23 -2.85
CA ASN A 26 -5.11 26.09 -1.39
C ASN A 26 -6.07 24.97 -0.90
N ASP A 27 -6.23 23.92 -1.72
CA ASP A 27 -7.10 22.77 -1.42
C ASP A 27 -6.59 21.53 -2.17
N PHE A 28 -6.18 20.51 -1.42
CA PHE A 28 -5.65 19.25 -1.97
C PHE A 28 -6.74 18.34 -2.56
N TYR A 29 -8.00 18.56 -2.22
CA TYR A 29 -9.11 17.73 -2.71
C TYR A 29 -9.84 18.32 -3.91
N LYS A 30 -9.57 19.59 -4.26
CA LYS A 30 -10.23 20.28 -5.36
C LYS A 30 -9.75 19.82 -6.74
N VAL A 31 -8.51 19.37 -6.83
CA VAL A 31 -7.95 18.77 -8.04
C VAL A 31 -7.75 17.29 -7.79
N PRO A 32 -8.59 16.39 -8.36
CA PRO A 32 -8.39 14.96 -8.21
C PRO A 32 -7.02 14.54 -8.73
N ILE A 33 -6.28 13.78 -7.94
CA ILE A 33 -4.95 13.30 -8.32
C ILE A 33 -4.98 12.45 -9.60
N THR A 34 -6.05 11.72 -9.85
CA THR A 34 -6.30 10.98 -11.09
C THR A 34 -6.25 11.87 -12.33
N VAL A 35 -6.78 13.10 -12.23
CA VAL A 35 -6.76 14.08 -13.34
C VAL A 35 -5.34 14.57 -13.60
N ALA A 36 -4.56 14.82 -12.56
CA ALA A 36 -3.14 15.20 -12.70
C ALA A 36 -2.33 14.09 -13.37
N PHE A 37 -2.53 12.83 -12.97
CA PHE A 37 -1.88 11.69 -13.60
C PHE A 37 -2.33 11.48 -15.05
N LEU A 38 -3.61 11.68 -15.35
CA LEU A 38 -4.14 11.62 -16.72
C LEU A 38 -3.51 12.70 -17.61
N ALA A 39 -3.48 13.95 -17.13
CA ALA A 39 -2.88 15.06 -17.87
C ALA A 39 -1.39 14.81 -18.16
N SER A 40 -0.64 14.34 -17.16
CA SER A 40 0.78 13.97 -17.31
C SER A 40 0.96 12.80 -18.26
N SER A 41 0.07 11.81 -18.24
CA SER A 41 0.10 10.67 -19.18
C SER A 41 -0.15 11.11 -20.62
N CYS A 42 -1.15 11.97 -20.84
CA CYS A 42 -1.41 12.55 -22.17
C CYS A 42 -0.21 13.37 -22.66
N TYR A 43 0.38 14.17 -21.78
CA TYR A 43 1.59 14.93 -22.10
C TYR A 43 2.76 14.01 -22.46
N ALA A 44 3.03 12.97 -21.67
CA ALA A 44 4.10 12.01 -21.95
C ALA A 44 3.92 11.32 -23.31
N ILE A 45 2.69 10.91 -23.65
CA ILE A 45 2.37 10.33 -24.96
C ILE A 45 2.59 11.36 -26.08
N ALA A 46 2.20 12.61 -25.88
CA ALA A 46 2.32 13.67 -26.89
C ALA A 46 3.78 14.02 -27.21
N ILE A 47 4.65 14.13 -26.19
CA ILE A 47 6.06 14.52 -26.37
C ILE A 47 6.96 13.39 -26.87
N THR A 48 6.53 12.12 -26.81
CA THR A 48 7.31 10.98 -27.25
C THR A 48 7.58 11.07 -28.75
N ARG A 49 8.84 11.16 -29.14
CA ARG A 49 9.29 11.34 -30.55
C ARG A 49 9.66 9.99 -31.17
N GLY A 50 9.59 9.92 -32.50
CA GLY A 50 10.05 8.77 -33.29
C GLY A 50 9.08 7.59 -33.36
N LEU A 51 7.85 7.76 -32.86
CA LEU A 51 6.76 6.77 -32.96
C LEU A 51 5.48 7.48 -33.43
N ASN A 52 4.64 6.76 -34.17
CA ASN A 52 3.30 7.23 -34.48
C ASN A 52 2.38 7.15 -33.23
N LEU A 53 1.22 7.80 -33.28
CA LEU A 53 0.32 7.87 -32.10
C LEU A 53 -0.12 6.49 -31.63
N GLU A 54 -0.44 5.59 -32.53
CA GLU A 54 -0.87 4.21 -32.21
C GLU A 54 0.23 3.43 -31.48
N GLN A 55 1.47 3.56 -31.94
CA GLN A 55 2.62 2.92 -31.29
C GLN A 55 2.89 3.50 -29.89
N ARG A 56 2.69 4.80 -29.69
CA ARG A 56 2.84 5.44 -28.36
C ARG A 56 1.80 4.93 -27.38
N ILE A 57 0.52 4.85 -27.81
CA ILE A 57 -0.58 4.30 -27.02
C ILE A 57 -0.31 2.82 -26.70
N TYR A 58 0.17 2.06 -27.68
CA TYR A 58 0.53 0.66 -27.46
C TYR A 58 1.62 0.51 -26.39
N GLN A 59 2.69 1.28 -26.45
CA GLN A 59 3.77 1.24 -25.45
C GLN A 59 3.28 1.65 -24.05
N PHE A 60 2.45 2.69 -23.96
CA PHE A 60 1.80 3.06 -22.71
C PHE A 60 0.97 1.90 -22.15
N SER A 61 0.22 1.20 -23.00
CA SER A 61 -0.59 0.05 -22.61
C SER A 61 0.27 -1.13 -22.14
N VAL A 62 1.42 -1.38 -22.76
CA VAL A 62 2.41 -2.38 -22.32
C VAL A 62 2.90 -2.07 -20.91
N GLY A 63 3.21 -0.81 -20.60
CA GLY A 63 3.60 -0.39 -19.26
C GLY A 63 2.48 -0.57 -18.24
N ALA A 64 1.25 -0.17 -18.57
CA ALA A 64 0.09 -0.34 -17.71
C ALA A 64 -0.21 -1.83 -17.43
N SER A 65 0.06 -2.72 -18.38
CA SER A 65 -0.13 -4.18 -18.24
C SER A 65 1.09 -4.91 -17.68
N ASN A 66 2.09 -4.20 -17.19
CA ASN A 66 3.26 -4.83 -16.56
C ASN A 66 2.83 -5.73 -15.39
N LYS A 67 3.50 -6.88 -15.23
CA LYS A 67 3.18 -7.89 -14.21
C LYS A 67 3.06 -7.29 -12.80
N ASN A 68 3.96 -6.39 -12.42
CA ASN A 68 3.94 -5.80 -11.09
C ASN A 68 2.79 -4.80 -10.92
N ILE A 69 2.48 -4.03 -11.96
CA ILE A 69 1.31 -3.13 -11.98
C ILE A 69 0.02 -3.93 -11.85
N MET A 70 -0.13 -4.99 -12.63
CA MET A 70 -1.31 -5.86 -12.55
C MET A 70 -1.42 -6.57 -11.20
N LEU A 71 -0.31 -6.96 -10.58
CA LEU A 71 -0.31 -7.51 -9.22
C LEU A 71 -0.86 -6.49 -8.20
N MET A 72 -0.45 -5.22 -8.29
CA MET A 72 -0.97 -4.16 -7.42
C MET A 72 -2.48 -3.95 -7.63
N VAL A 73 -2.94 -3.95 -8.88
CA VAL A 73 -4.38 -3.84 -9.21
C VAL A 73 -5.17 -4.97 -8.55
N TRP A 74 -4.70 -6.22 -8.64
CA TRP A 74 -5.33 -7.36 -7.98
C TRP A 74 -5.34 -7.22 -6.45
N ILE A 75 -4.24 -6.75 -5.85
CA ILE A 75 -4.17 -6.49 -4.40
C ILE A 75 -5.23 -5.46 -4.01
N PHE A 76 -5.36 -4.34 -4.73
CA PHE A 76 -6.36 -3.31 -4.41
C PHE A 76 -7.80 -3.84 -4.53
N ILE A 77 -8.11 -4.59 -5.59
CA ILE A 77 -9.43 -5.21 -5.79
C ILE A 77 -9.77 -6.13 -4.60
N LEU A 78 -8.88 -7.07 -4.27
CA LEU A 78 -9.11 -8.03 -3.21
C LEU A 78 -9.14 -7.38 -1.82
N ALA A 79 -8.30 -6.39 -1.61
CA ALA A 79 -8.24 -5.66 -0.36
C ALA A 79 -9.49 -4.81 -0.10
N GLY A 80 -9.99 -4.13 -1.13
CA GLY A 80 -11.25 -3.40 -1.04
C GLY A 80 -12.42 -4.33 -0.72
N ALA A 81 -12.50 -5.47 -1.42
CA ALA A 81 -13.51 -6.50 -1.15
C ALA A 81 -13.41 -7.04 0.29
N PHE A 82 -12.20 -7.36 0.77
CA PHE A 82 -11.97 -7.82 2.14
C PHE A 82 -12.37 -6.76 3.18
N ALA A 83 -11.87 -5.53 3.03
CA ALA A 83 -12.10 -4.45 4.01
C ALA A 83 -13.58 -4.16 4.21
N GLN A 84 -14.35 -4.04 3.14
CA GLN A 84 -15.78 -3.76 3.24
C GLN A 84 -16.59 -4.98 3.69
N SER A 85 -16.24 -6.20 3.28
CA SER A 85 -16.89 -7.42 3.79
C SER A 85 -16.61 -7.63 5.28
N ALA A 86 -15.38 -7.34 5.75
CA ALA A 86 -15.02 -7.38 7.16
C ALA A 86 -15.74 -6.30 7.99
N LYS A 87 -15.90 -5.09 7.42
CA LYS A 87 -16.68 -4.01 8.03
C LYS A 87 -18.14 -4.39 8.17
N GLN A 88 -18.76 -4.93 7.13
CA GLN A 88 -20.18 -5.31 7.09
C GLN A 88 -20.53 -6.34 8.15
N MET A 89 -19.67 -7.34 8.39
CA MET A 89 -19.90 -8.34 9.42
C MET A 89 -19.47 -7.90 10.84
N GLY A 90 -18.87 -6.71 11.01
CA GLY A 90 -18.39 -6.22 12.30
C GLY A 90 -17.04 -6.79 12.75
N ALA A 91 -16.25 -7.38 11.83
CA ALA A 91 -14.94 -7.94 12.15
C ALA A 91 -13.93 -6.87 12.53
N ILE A 92 -14.02 -5.67 11.94
CA ILE A 92 -13.16 -4.53 12.30
C ILE A 92 -13.38 -4.15 13.75
N ASP A 93 -14.65 -3.90 14.15
CA ASP A 93 -14.99 -3.53 15.52
C ASP A 93 -14.56 -4.57 16.54
N ALA A 94 -14.79 -5.86 16.24
CA ALA A 94 -14.39 -6.94 17.12
C ALA A 94 -12.85 -7.01 17.28
N THR A 95 -12.10 -6.79 16.19
CA THR A 95 -10.63 -6.79 16.20
C THR A 95 -10.08 -5.58 16.95
N VAL A 96 -10.69 -4.41 16.76
CA VAL A 96 -10.33 -3.18 17.49
C VAL A 96 -10.56 -3.38 18.99
N ASN A 97 -11.73 -3.90 19.40
CA ASN A 97 -12.04 -4.18 20.79
C ASN A 97 -11.05 -5.17 21.41
N LEU A 98 -10.70 -6.23 20.68
CA LEU A 98 -9.68 -7.19 21.11
C LEU A 98 -8.31 -6.50 21.28
N THR A 99 -7.91 -5.67 20.33
CA THR A 99 -6.64 -4.94 20.40
C THR A 99 -6.57 -4.04 21.61
N LEU A 100 -7.62 -3.26 21.87
CA LEU A 100 -7.73 -2.40 23.05
C LEU A 100 -7.81 -3.17 24.38
N HIS A 101 -8.26 -4.41 24.35
CA HIS A 101 -8.27 -5.27 25.54
C HIS A 101 -6.91 -5.89 25.86
N ILE A 102 -6.14 -6.25 24.82
CA ILE A 102 -4.83 -6.91 24.98
C ILE A 102 -3.70 -5.90 25.18
N LEU A 103 -3.69 -4.81 24.42
CA LEU A 103 -2.64 -3.79 24.47
C LEU A 103 -3.00 -2.72 25.50
N PRO A 104 -2.09 -2.46 26.46
CA PRO A 104 -2.22 -1.28 27.31
C PRO A 104 -2.25 0.00 26.45
N ASP A 105 -3.03 0.98 26.84
CA ASP A 105 -3.22 2.23 26.09
C ASP A 105 -1.90 2.89 25.70
N ASN A 106 -0.95 2.90 26.62
CA ASN A 106 0.38 3.47 26.44
C ASN A 106 1.27 2.72 25.42
N LEU A 107 0.95 1.48 25.07
CA LEU A 107 1.68 0.68 24.09
C LEU A 107 0.94 0.50 22.76
N LEU A 108 -0.23 1.11 22.60
CA LEU A 108 -1.07 0.93 21.43
C LEU A 108 -0.36 1.35 20.13
N LEU A 109 0.23 2.54 20.09
CA LEU A 109 0.95 3.05 18.93
C LEU A 109 2.16 2.20 18.58
N ALA A 110 2.95 1.84 19.59
CA ALA A 110 4.12 0.98 19.44
C ALA A 110 3.73 -0.43 18.96
N GLY A 111 2.64 -0.99 19.49
CA GLY A 111 2.12 -2.30 19.13
C GLY A 111 1.69 -2.38 17.66
N ILE A 112 0.99 -1.37 17.16
CA ILE A 112 0.58 -1.28 15.74
C ILE A 112 1.81 -1.17 14.84
N PHE A 113 2.78 -0.34 15.21
CA PHE A 113 4.04 -0.21 14.46
C PHE A 113 4.78 -1.54 14.36
N ILE A 114 4.96 -2.25 15.49
CA ILE A 114 5.62 -3.56 15.53
C ILE A 114 4.85 -4.58 14.71
N ALA A 115 3.53 -4.62 14.81
CA ALA A 115 2.69 -5.53 14.02
C ALA A 115 2.88 -5.28 12.51
N ALA A 116 2.86 -4.01 12.09
CA ALA A 116 3.09 -3.65 10.69
C ALA A 116 4.50 -4.05 10.22
N CYS A 117 5.53 -3.88 11.05
CA CYS A 117 6.90 -4.32 10.76
C CYS A 117 6.97 -5.82 10.51
N PHE A 118 6.40 -6.63 11.41
CA PHE A 118 6.45 -8.11 11.31
C PHE A 118 5.65 -8.65 10.13
N ILE A 119 4.46 -8.12 9.91
CA ILE A 119 3.61 -8.55 8.80
C ILE A 119 4.29 -8.24 7.47
N SER A 120 4.78 -7.02 7.30
CA SER A 120 5.46 -6.61 6.08
C SER A 120 6.76 -7.38 5.82
N LEU A 121 7.53 -7.65 6.88
CA LEU A 121 8.72 -8.50 6.79
C LEU A 121 8.37 -9.92 6.30
N SER A 122 7.25 -10.47 6.77
CA SER A 122 6.81 -11.84 6.49
C SER A 122 6.18 -11.97 5.11
N ILE A 123 5.34 -11.02 4.69
CA ILE A 123 4.69 -11.02 3.36
C ILE A 123 5.67 -10.57 2.26
N GLY A 124 6.61 -9.69 2.61
CA GLY A 124 7.54 -9.08 1.64
C GLY A 124 6.90 -7.98 0.79
N THR A 125 5.86 -7.29 1.30
CA THR A 125 5.25 -6.16 0.61
C THR A 125 4.69 -5.14 1.59
N SER A 126 5.10 -3.87 1.44
CA SER A 126 4.53 -2.76 2.21
C SER A 126 3.08 -2.49 1.83
N VAL A 127 2.75 -2.52 0.54
CA VAL A 127 1.40 -2.25 0.04
C VAL A 127 0.38 -3.23 0.61
N GLY A 128 0.67 -4.54 0.54
CA GLY A 128 -0.21 -5.58 1.09
C GLY A 128 -0.44 -5.41 2.59
N THR A 129 0.59 -5.05 3.33
CA THR A 129 0.52 -4.81 4.78
C THR A 129 -0.31 -3.57 5.12
N ILE A 130 -0.08 -2.44 4.41
CA ILE A 130 -0.84 -1.21 4.61
C ILE A 130 -2.32 -1.48 4.39
N VAL A 131 -2.67 -2.14 3.29
CA VAL A 131 -4.06 -2.43 2.95
C VAL A 131 -4.73 -3.35 3.97
N ALA A 132 -4.02 -4.36 4.48
CA ALA A 132 -4.55 -5.28 5.47
C ALA A 132 -4.77 -4.62 6.85
N LEU A 133 -3.87 -3.73 7.28
CA LEU A 133 -3.92 -3.11 8.61
C LEU A 133 -4.67 -1.79 8.67
N THR A 134 -4.78 -1.04 7.57
CA THR A 134 -5.44 0.27 7.59
C THR A 134 -6.86 0.24 8.14
N PRO A 135 -7.74 -0.73 7.80
CA PRO A 135 -9.09 -0.77 8.37
C PRO A 135 -9.10 -0.89 9.90
N VAL A 136 -8.17 -1.66 10.47
CA VAL A 136 -8.01 -1.80 11.93
C VAL A 136 -7.47 -0.51 12.53
N ALA A 137 -6.49 0.12 11.88
CA ALA A 137 -5.93 1.40 12.31
C ALA A 137 -6.98 2.51 12.31
N VAL A 138 -7.84 2.57 11.30
CA VAL A 138 -8.97 3.51 11.23
C VAL A 138 -9.93 3.29 12.38
N GLY A 139 -10.36 2.06 12.62
CA GLY A 139 -11.25 1.72 13.75
C GLY A 139 -10.63 2.04 15.11
N LEU A 140 -9.33 1.84 15.28
CA LEU A 140 -8.61 2.24 16.49
C LEU A 140 -8.57 3.76 16.67
N ALA A 141 -8.27 4.51 15.60
CA ALA A 141 -8.28 5.97 15.62
C ALA A 141 -9.64 6.53 16.03
N GLU A 142 -10.72 6.01 15.45
CA GLU A 142 -12.10 6.41 15.79
C GLU A 142 -12.46 6.14 17.24
N LYS A 143 -12.01 5.02 17.84
CA LYS A 143 -12.32 4.66 19.22
C LYS A 143 -11.43 5.36 20.25
N THR A 144 -10.18 5.65 19.92
CA THR A 144 -9.21 6.26 20.83
C THR A 144 -9.14 7.78 20.72
N GLY A 145 -9.74 8.35 19.67
CA GLY A 145 -9.65 9.79 19.38
C GLY A 145 -8.27 10.23 18.87
N ILE A 146 -7.39 9.30 18.55
CA ILE A 146 -6.09 9.60 17.93
C ILE A 146 -6.34 10.08 16.51
N ASP A 147 -5.55 11.08 16.08
CA ASP A 147 -5.62 11.62 14.73
C ASP A 147 -5.45 10.52 13.67
N LEU A 148 -6.41 10.42 12.75
CA LEU A 148 -6.47 9.36 11.74
C LEU A 148 -5.24 9.35 10.82
N PRO A 149 -4.78 10.46 10.24
CA PRO A 149 -3.55 10.52 9.47
C PRO A 149 -2.33 10.00 10.24
N TYR A 150 -2.24 10.33 11.55
CA TYR A 150 -1.15 9.87 12.39
C TYR A 150 -1.17 8.35 12.59
N MET A 151 -2.35 7.77 12.88
CA MET A 151 -2.50 6.33 13.05
C MET A 151 -2.15 5.56 11.77
N VAL A 152 -2.59 6.08 10.61
CA VAL A 152 -2.25 5.49 9.31
C VAL A 152 -0.75 5.63 9.01
N ALA A 153 -0.13 6.76 9.36
CA ALA A 153 1.31 6.97 9.20
C ALA A 153 2.15 5.95 10.00
N ILE A 154 1.70 5.52 11.18
CA ILE A 154 2.33 4.46 11.98
C ILE A 154 2.35 3.13 11.19
N VAL A 155 1.21 2.75 10.61
CA VAL A 155 1.09 1.54 9.79
C VAL A 155 2.00 1.62 8.55
N VAL A 156 2.00 2.76 7.88
CA VAL A 156 2.85 3.00 6.69
C VAL A 156 4.33 2.88 7.06
N GLY A 157 4.76 3.55 8.13
CA GLY A 157 6.15 3.52 8.61
C GLY A 157 6.62 2.10 8.95
N GLY A 158 5.81 1.34 9.69
CA GLY A 158 6.10 -0.06 10.03
C GLY A 158 6.14 -0.96 8.79
N SER A 159 5.22 -0.75 7.86
CA SER A 159 5.15 -1.53 6.61
C SER A 159 6.38 -1.31 5.73
N PHE A 160 6.84 -0.08 5.59
CA PHE A 160 8.08 0.22 4.84
C PHE A 160 9.33 -0.31 5.55
N PHE A 161 9.36 -0.30 6.89
CA PHE A 161 10.45 -0.92 7.64
C PHE A 161 10.56 -2.41 7.31
N GLY A 162 9.45 -3.16 7.39
CA GLY A 162 9.43 -4.59 7.11
C GLY A 162 9.79 -4.91 5.66
N ASP A 163 9.26 -4.16 4.71
CA ASP A 163 9.55 -4.32 3.28
C ASP A 163 11.04 -4.14 2.96
N ASN A 164 11.68 -3.13 3.55
CA ASN A 164 13.11 -2.87 3.38
C ASN A 164 14.01 -3.99 3.91
N LEU A 165 13.60 -4.71 4.95
CA LEU A 165 14.37 -5.79 5.57
C LEU A 165 13.93 -7.17 5.09
N SER A 166 12.86 -7.29 4.31
CA SER A 166 12.40 -8.56 3.77
C SER A 166 13.32 -9.10 2.68
N PHE A 167 13.65 -10.39 2.76
CA PHE A 167 14.40 -11.10 1.72
C PHE A 167 13.54 -11.49 0.51
N ILE A 168 12.22 -11.50 0.68
CA ILE A 168 11.25 -11.92 -0.35
C ILE A 168 10.54 -10.73 -1.01
N SER A 169 10.87 -9.50 -0.61
CA SER A 169 10.30 -8.28 -1.18
C SER A 169 10.71 -8.11 -2.64
N ASP A 170 9.73 -7.87 -3.51
CA ASP A 170 9.94 -7.61 -4.95
C ASP A 170 10.87 -6.41 -5.17
N THR A 171 10.73 -5.35 -4.38
CA THR A 171 11.57 -4.15 -4.44
C THR A 171 13.02 -4.47 -4.04
N THR A 172 13.20 -5.31 -3.04
CA THR A 172 14.52 -5.78 -2.58
C THR A 172 15.17 -6.68 -3.64
N ILE A 173 14.42 -7.63 -4.20
CA ILE A 173 14.91 -8.53 -5.26
C ILE A 173 15.27 -7.73 -6.50
N ALA A 174 14.41 -6.80 -6.93
CA ALA A 174 14.67 -5.96 -8.09
C ALA A 174 15.93 -5.10 -7.91
N SER A 175 16.05 -4.41 -6.77
CA SER A 175 17.21 -3.54 -6.49
C SER A 175 18.53 -4.29 -6.44
N THR A 176 18.56 -5.48 -5.85
CA THR A 176 19.79 -6.30 -5.77
C THR A 176 20.17 -6.88 -7.12
N LYS A 177 19.21 -7.38 -7.89
CA LYS A 177 19.47 -7.92 -9.24
C LYS A 177 19.93 -6.85 -10.22
N THR A 178 19.33 -5.67 -10.20
CA THR A 178 19.71 -4.58 -11.12
C THR A 178 21.06 -3.96 -10.81
N GLN A 179 21.53 -4.05 -9.56
CA GLN A 179 22.83 -3.55 -9.13
C GLN A 179 23.90 -4.65 -9.03
N ASP A 180 23.55 -5.89 -9.37
CA ASP A 180 24.43 -7.07 -9.26
C ASP A 180 25.04 -7.22 -7.85
N CYS A 181 24.22 -6.96 -6.83
CA CYS A 181 24.60 -7.02 -5.43
C CYS A 181 24.09 -8.30 -4.76
N VAL A 182 24.83 -8.79 -3.78
CA VAL A 182 24.39 -9.94 -2.97
C VAL A 182 23.30 -9.48 -1.99
N MET A 183 22.19 -10.22 -1.94
CA MET A 183 21.04 -9.92 -1.05
C MET A 183 21.46 -9.76 0.42
N ARG A 184 22.40 -10.60 0.87
CA ARG A 184 22.93 -10.54 2.26
C ARG A 184 23.61 -9.21 2.58
N ASP A 185 24.35 -8.65 1.64
CA ASP A 185 25.07 -7.40 1.85
C ASP A 185 24.08 -6.22 1.91
N LYS A 186 23.07 -6.22 1.04
CA LYS A 186 21.94 -5.26 1.08
C LYS A 186 21.24 -5.32 2.43
N PHE A 187 20.90 -6.52 2.91
CA PHE A 187 20.26 -6.70 4.21
C PHE A 187 21.11 -6.14 5.35
N ARG A 188 22.40 -6.47 5.38
CA ARG A 188 23.31 -6.00 6.44
C ARG A 188 23.41 -4.47 6.48
N VAL A 189 23.54 -3.83 5.33
CA VAL A 189 23.63 -2.37 5.24
C VAL A 189 22.30 -1.72 5.64
N ASN A 190 21.19 -2.21 5.10
CA ASN A 190 19.86 -1.70 5.44
C ASN A 190 19.54 -1.89 6.93
N PHE A 191 19.89 -3.04 7.51
CA PHE A 191 19.68 -3.31 8.93
C PHE A 191 20.39 -2.26 9.81
N MET A 192 21.64 -1.93 9.49
CA MET A 192 22.40 -0.93 10.24
C MET A 192 21.80 0.48 10.15
N ILE A 193 21.10 0.80 9.06
CA ILE A 193 20.51 2.13 8.85
C ILE A 193 19.07 2.17 9.42
N VAL A 194 18.28 1.17 9.10
CA VAL A 194 16.81 1.21 9.34
C VAL A 194 16.48 0.84 10.78
N VAL A 195 17.22 -0.09 11.40
CA VAL A 195 16.92 -0.52 12.79
C VAL A 195 17.13 0.61 13.81
N PRO A 196 18.23 1.38 13.79
CA PRO A 196 18.35 2.52 14.70
C PRO A 196 17.24 3.54 14.54
N ALA A 197 16.84 3.84 13.30
CA ALA A 197 15.71 4.73 13.01
C ALA A 197 14.39 4.18 13.58
N ALA A 198 14.13 2.88 13.38
CA ALA A 198 12.93 2.22 13.91
C ALA A 198 12.90 2.21 15.44
N LEU A 199 14.04 2.02 16.10
CA LEU A 199 14.12 2.08 17.57
C LEU A 199 13.84 3.49 18.11
N ILE A 200 14.33 4.53 17.43
CA ILE A 200 14.04 5.93 17.79
C ILE A 200 12.53 6.19 17.63
N ILE A 201 11.94 5.82 16.49
CA ILE A 201 10.51 5.98 16.20
C ILE A 201 9.67 5.18 17.21
N LEU A 202 10.06 3.94 17.53
CA LEU A 202 9.40 3.12 18.53
C LEU A 202 9.42 3.81 19.92
N GLY A 203 10.56 4.39 20.31
CA GLY A 203 10.66 5.17 21.54
C GLY A 203 9.74 6.38 21.55
N ILE A 204 9.60 7.08 20.42
CA ILE A 204 8.66 8.19 20.26
C ILE A 204 7.21 7.70 20.42
N TYR A 205 6.84 6.58 19.80
CA TYR A 205 5.49 6.02 19.91
C TYR A 205 5.17 5.54 21.33
N ILE A 206 6.13 4.97 22.05
CA ILE A 206 5.96 4.63 23.47
C ILE A 206 5.75 5.91 24.29
N PHE A 207 6.57 6.95 24.08
CA PHE A 207 6.46 8.20 24.80
C PHE A 207 5.13 8.91 24.53
N GLN A 208 4.70 8.99 23.30
CA GLN A 208 3.42 9.58 22.92
C GLN A 208 2.24 8.72 23.37
N GLY A 209 2.41 7.41 23.41
CA GLY A 209 1.42 6.47 23.92
C GLY A 209 1.07 6.73 25.40
N LEU A 210 1.99 7.31 26.19
CA LEU A 210 1.74 7.66 27.60
C LEU A 210 0.61 8.70 27.77
N SER A 211 0.33 9.49 26.75
CA SER A 211 -0.75 10.47 26.72
C SER A 211 -2.05 9.96 26.09
N VAL A 212 -2.05 8.75 25.58
CA VAL A 212 -3.23 8.10 25.01
C VAL A 212 -4.05 7.53 26.16
N SER A 213 -5.29 7.97 26.27
CA SER A 213 -6.27 7.40 27.19
C SER A 213 -7.42 6.86 26.37
N ALA A 214 -7.46 5.55 26.15
CA ALA A 214 -8.62 4.93 25.54
C ALA A 214 -9.78 4.95 26.56
N PRO A 215 -11.00 5.34 26.16
CA PRO A 215 -12.13 5.26 27.07
C PRO A 215 -12.33 3.81 27.50
N PRO A 216 -12.62 3.54 28.80
CA PRO A 216 -12.86 2.19 29.29
C PRO A 216 -14.09 1.64 28.60
N GLN A 217 -13.91 0.89 27.53
CA GLN A 217 -14.99 0.25 26.79
C GLN A 217 -15.15 -1.19 27.30
N VAL A 218 -16.14 -1.39 28.16
CA VAL A 218 -16.64 -2.73 28.48
C VAL A 218 -17.50 -3.21 27.30
N GLN A 219 -16.87 -3.45 26.14
CA GLN A 219 -17.55 -4.12 25.05
C GLN A 219 -17.20 -5.60 25.09
N THR A 220 -18.23 -6.43 25.00
CA THR A 220 -18.06 -7.88 24.87
C THR A 220 -17.32 -8.19 23.58
N ILE A 221 -16.21 -8.91 23.69
CA ILE A 221 -15.40 -9.31 22.53
C ILE A 221 -16.15 -10.44 21.81
N GLU A 222 -16.58 -10.18 20.58
CA GLU A 222 -17.18 -11.19 19.72
C GLU A 222 -16.07 -12.00 19.01
N TRP A 223 -15.51 -12.99 19.71
CA TRP A 223 -14.37 -13.79 19.25
C TRP A 223 -14.53 -14.36 17.83
N ILE A 224 -15.74 -14.79 17.47
CA ILE A 224 -16.03 -15.37 16.15
C ILE A 224 -15.77 -14.34 15.05
N LYS A 225 -16.12 -13.09 15.27
CA LYS A 225 -15.94 -12.01 14.29
C LYS A 225 -14.47 -11.57 14.14
N VAL A 226 -13.59 -11.91 15.08
CA VAL A 226 -12.15 -11.63 14.99
C VAL A 226 -11.44 -12.62 14.08
N ILE A 227 -11.98 -13.83 13.91
CA ILE A 227 -11.33 -14.94 13.16
C ILE A 227 -10.86 -14.52 11.76
N PRO A 228 -11.59 -13.76 10.93
CA PRO A 228 -11.10 -13.36 9.61
C PRO A 228 -9.78 -12.59 9.66
N TYR A 229 -9.64 -11.66 10.61
CA TYR A 229 -8.38 -10.94 10.80
C TYR A 229 -7.27 -11.85 11.33
N LEU A 230 -7.57 -12.79 12.22
CA LEU A 230 -6.57 -13.78 12.68
C LEU A 230 -6.10 -14.68 11.54
N ILE A 231 -6.98 -15.06 10.61
CA ILE A 231 -6.60 -15.81 9.40
C ILE A 231 -5.69 -14.97 8.51
N VAL A 232 -6.08 -13.72 8.23
CA VAL A 232 -5.29 -12.79 7.41
C VAL A 232 -3.92 -12.55 8.04
N LEU A 233 -3.86 -12.18 9.30
CA LEU A 233 -2.60 -11.91 9.99
C LEU A 233 -1.74 -13.17 10.16
N GLY A 234 -2.34 -14.29 10.54
CA GLY A 234 -1.62 -15.56 10.72
C GLY A 234 -1.03 -16.09 9.42
N THR A 235 -1.80 -16.07 8.32
CA THR A 235 -1.30 -16.48 6.99
C THR A 235 -0.28 -15.51 6.44
N ALA A 236 -0.43 -14.20 6.71
CA ALA A 236 0.54 -13.18 6.36
C ALA A 236 1.88 -13.41 7.08
N VAL A 237 1.87 -13.60 8.40
CA VAL A 237 3.08 -13.90 9.18
C VAL A 237 3.72 -15.24 8.76
N ALA A 238 2.93 -16.20 8.30
CA ALA A 238 3.44 -17.45 7.73
C ALA A 238 4.09 -17.28 6.33
N GLY A 239 4.12 -16.06 5.78
CA GLY A 239 4.75 -15.76 4.48
C GLY A 239 3.92 -16.24 3.28
N VAL A 240 2.62 -16.42 3.42
CA VAL A 240 1.72 -16.79 2.31
C VAL A 240 1.57 -15.61 1.36
N ASN A 241 1.43 -15.90 0.06
CA ASN A 241 1.23 -14.86 -0.95
C ASN A 241 0.04 -13.95 -0.60
N VAL A 242 0.24 -12.62 -0.72
CA VAL A 242 -0.74 -11.61 -0.30
C VAL A 242 -2.10 -11.76 -0.97
N MET A 243 -2.16 -12.19 -2.24
CA MET A 243 -3.44 -12.42 -2.93
C MET A 243 -4.21 -13.58 -2.28
N LEU A 244 -3.51 -14.66 -1.93
CA LEU A 244 -4.13 -15.80 -1.25
C LEU A 244 -4.56 -15.45 0.17
N VAL A 245 -3.77 -14.66 0.90
CA VAL A 245 -4.13 -14.11 2.21
C VAL A 245 -5.45 -13.34 2.16
N LEU A 246 -5.58 -12.42 1.20
CA LEU A 246 -6.80 -11.63 1.03
C LEU A 246 -8.00 -12.49 0.60
N LEU A 247 -7.80 -13.45 -0.30
CA LEU A 247 -8.85 -14.40 -0.69
C LEU A 247 -9.34 -15.22 0.49
N LEU A 248 -8.44 -15.75 1.33
CA LEU A 248 -8.81 -16.46 2.56
C LEU A 248 -9.55 -15.53 3.53
N GLY A 249 -9.14 -14.27 3.62
CA GLY A 249 -9.85 -13.24 4.37
C GLY A 249 -11.29 -13.04 3.87
N ILE A 250 -11.49 -12.87 2.57
CA ILE A 250 -12.81 -12.69 1.96
C ILE A 250 -13.69 -13.93 2.20
N LEU A 251 -13.16 -15.12 1.97
CA LEU A 251 -13.91 -16.36 2.19
C LEU A 251 -14.32 -16.52 3.68
N SER A 252 -13.41 -16.22 4.59
CA SER A 252 -13.69 -16.29 6.03
C SER A 252 -14.73 -15.26 6.48
N THR A 253 -14.70 -14.02 5.92
CA THR A 253 -15.76 -13.03 6.19
C THR A 253 -17.12 -13.47 5.67
N GLY A 254 -17.16 -14.17 4.53
CA GLY A 254 -18.41 -14.73 3.98
C GLY A 254 -18.97 -15.82 4.87
N ILE A 255 -18.16 -16.83 5.19
CA ILE A 255 -18.59 -17.98 6.00
C ILE A 255 -19.06 -17.52 7.38
N ILE A 256 -18.23 -16.73 8.08
CA ILE A 256 -18.52 -16.29 9.44
C ILE A 256 -19.63 -15.22 9.44
N GLY A 257 -19.63 -14.31 8.47
CA GLY A 257 -20.67 -13.27 8.33
C GLY A 257 -22.05 -13.89 8.17
N ILE A 258 -22.20 -14.87 7.29
CA ILE A 258 -23.46 -15.59 7.09
C ILE A 258 -23.86 -16.35 8.36
N TYR A 259 -22.91 -17.00 9.03
CA TYR A 259 -23.15 -17.70 10.30
C TYR A 259 -23.62 -16.73 11.40
N THR A 260 -23.10 -15.51 11.44
CA THR A 260 -23.44 -14.47 12.44
C THR A 260 -24.64 -13.60 12.04
N GLY A 261 -25.31 -13.91 10.93
CA GLY A 261 -26.56 -13.26 10.52
C GLY A 261 -26.44 -12.21 9.43
N THR A 262 -25.27 -12.02 8.81
CA THR A 262 -25.13 -11.17 7.61
C THR A 262 -25.82 -11.87 6.42
N ALA A 263 -26.72 -11.18 5.72
CA ALA A 263 -27.34 -11.76 4.55
C ALA A 263 -26.32 -11.96 3.42
N PHE A 264 -26.46 -13.06 2.67
CA PHE A 264 -25.55 -13.39 1.58
C PHE A 264 -25.39 -12.28 0.55
N PHE A 265 -26.50 -11.66 0.17
CA PHE A 265 -26.48 -10.54 -0.82
C PHE A 265 -25.86 -9.28 -0.25
N ASP A 266 -25.97 -9.02 1.06
CA ASP A 266 -25.31 -7.88 1.71
C ASP A 266 -23.79 -8.05 1.71
N TRP A 267 -23.29 -9.26 1.93
CA TRP A 267 -21.88 -9.59 1.82
C TRP A 267 -21.35 -9.36 0.39
N PHE A 268 -22.07 -9.79 -0.66
CA PHE A 268 -21.72 -9.50 -2.05
C PHE A 268 -21.77 -8.01 -2.37
N GLY A 269 -22.79 -7.31 -1.89
CA GLY A 269 -22.91 -5.86 -2.04
C GLY A 269 -21.76 -5.10 -1.38
N ALA A 270 -21.35 -5.53 -0.18
CA ALA A 270 -20.20 -4.97 0.51
C ALA A 270 -18.90 -5.16 -0.29
N MET A 271 -18.64 -6.36 -0.83
CA MET A 271 -17.49 -6.58 -1.71
C MET A 271 -17.50 -5.65 -2.92
N GLY A 272 -18.65 -5.51 -3.60
CA GLY A 272 -18.81 -4.60 -4.75
C GLY A 272 -18.48 -3.15 -4.39
N THR A 273 -18.99 -2.67 -3.25
CA THR A 273 -18.69 -1.33 -2.73
C THR A 273 -17.21 -1.17 -2.42
N GLY A 274 -16.57 -2.20 -1.83
CA GLY A 274 -15.14 -2.18 -1.55
C GLY A 274 -14.28 -2.10 -2.80
N ILE A 275 -14.61 -2.89 -3.82
CA ILE A 275 -13.90 -2.88 -5.12
C ILE A 275 -14.00 -1.51 -5.79
N THR A 276 -15.20 -0.94 -5.84
CA THR A 276 -15.41 0.39 -6.45
C THR A 276 -14.70 1.50 -5.66
N GLY A 277 -14.62 1.38 -4.34
CA GLY A 277 -13.88 2.31 -3.48
C GLY A 277 -12.37 2.35 -3.77
N MET A 278 -11.80 1.30 -4.36
CA MET A 278 -10.39 1.27 -4.78
C MET A 278 -10.15 1.80 -6.20
N GLY A 279 -11.20 2.25 -6.90
CA GLY A 279 -11.13 2.66 -8.30
C GLY A 279 -10.09 3.74 -8.57
N GLU A 280 -9.99 4.75 -7.71
CA GLU A 280 -9.00 5.82 -7.85
C GLU A 280 -7.57 5.29 -7.80
N LEU A 281 -7.25 4.43 -6.83
CA LEU A 281 -5.91 3.81 -6.70
C LEU A 281 -5.56 2.94 -7.90
N ILE A 282 -6.54 2.19 -8.42
CA ILE A 282 -6.37 1.34 -9.61
C ILE A 282 -6.05 2.22 -10.83
N ILE A 283 -6.81 3.30 -11.05
CA ILE A 283 -6.59 4.22 -12.18
C ILE A 283 -5.20 4.84 -12.09
N ILE A 284 -4.80 5.38 -10.94
CA ILE A 284 -3.48 5.99 -10.73
C ILE A 284 -2.39 4.96 -11.01
N THR A 285 -2.53 3.74 -10.52
CA THR A 285 -1.55 2.66 -10.69
C THR A 285 -1.35 2.30 -12.17
N LEU A 286 -2.43 2.18 -12.93
CA LEU A 286 -2.37 1.90 -14.37
C LEU A 286 -1.73 3.06 -15.15
N LEU A 287 -2.10 4.30 -14.84
CA LEU A 287 -1.53 5.49 -15.47
C LEU A 287 -0.03 5.62 -15.15
N ALA A 288 0.35 5.39 -13.89
CA ALA A 288 1.76 5.42 -13.47
C ALA A 288 2.58 4.35 -14.20
N GLY A 289 2.06 3.13 -14.34
CA GLY A 289 2.70 2.05 -15.07
C GLY A 289 2.91 2.36 -16.55
N GLY A 290 1.90 2.93 -17.20
CA GLY A 290 1.99 3.37 -18.59
C GLY A 290 3.01 4.50 -18.80
N MET A 291 3.02 5.49 -17.90
CA MET A 291 4.01 6.57 -17.92
C MET A 291 5.42 6.06 -17.74
N LEU A 292 5.63 5.11 -16.82
CA LEU A 292 6.95 4.53 -16.54
C LEU A 292 7.56 3.96 -17.81
N GLU A 293 6.84 3.14 -18.56
CA GLU A 293 7.30 2.51 -19.80
C GLU A 293 7.58 3.54 -20.90
N THR A 294 6.67 4.52 -21.07
CA THR A 294 6.83 5.60 -22.05
C THR A 294 8.08 6.42 -21.78
N CYS A 295 8.38 6.73 -20.52
CA CYS A 295 9.55 7.50 -20.12
C CYS A 295 10.86 6.72 -20.25
N LEU A 296 10.83 5.40 -19.97
CA LEU A 296 11.98 4.50 -20.19
C LEU A 296 12.40 4.47 -21.66
N LEU A 297 11.44 4.41 -22.58
CA LEU A 297 11.71 4.44 -24.02
C LEU A 297 12.33 5.77 -24.48
N TYR A 298 11.85 6.88 -23.95
CA TYR A 298 12.38 8.21 -24.27
C TYR A 298 13.85 8.34 -23.84
N THR A 299 14.17 7.91 -22.62
CA THR A 299 15.53 8.01 -22.08
C THR A 299 16.51 7.04 -22.73
N SER A 300 16.09 5.81 -23.08
CA SER A 300 16.90 4.83 -23.79
C SER A 300 17.28 5.35 -25.19
N ARG A 301 16.33 5.86 -25.96
CA ARG A 301 16.57 6.41 -27.30
C ARG A 301 17.40 7.69 -27.31
N ALA A 302 17.26 8.55 -26.30
CA ALA A 302 18.10 9.74 -26.17
C ALA A 302 19.58 9.37 -25.95
N HIS A 303 19.86 8.20 -25.37
CA HIS A 303 21.22 7.66 -25.21
C HIS A 303 21.78 7.09 -26.50
N GLU A 304 20.98 6.33 -27.27
CA GLU A 304 21.41 5.82 -28.58
C GLU A 304 21.73 6.96 -29.54
N THR A 305 20.94 8.03 -29.54
CA THR A 305 21.19 9.20 -30.40
C THR A 305 22.47 9.94 -30.00
N LYS A 306 22.79 10.03 -28.70
CA LYS A 306 24.06 10.62 -28.24
C LYS A 306 25.26 9.73 -28.53
N ALA A 307 25.14 8.42 -28.40
CA ALA A 307 26.21 7.49 -28.73
C ALA A 307 26.52 7.49 -30.22
N ASN A 308 25.51 7.64 -31.10
CA ASN A 308 25.67 7.73 -32.57
C ASN A 308 26.17 9.11 -33.05
N LEU A 309 26.20 10.14 -32.20
CA LEU A 309 26.77 11.46 -32.50
C LEU A 309 28.24 11.59 -32.07
N VAL A 310 28.80 10.58 -31.39
CA VAL A 310 30.19 10.57 -30.88
C VAL A 310 31.06 9.56 -31.65
N CYS A 311 30.53 8.87 -32.68
CA CYS A 311 31.30 8.02 -33.61
C CYS A 311 31.56 8.71 -34.93
#